data_919819ab1491d0af56364b4086342faa
#
_entry.id   919819ab1491d0af56364b4086342faa
#
_cell.length_a   1.000
_cell.length_b   1.000
_cell.length_c   1.000
_cell.angle_alpha   90.00
_cell.angle_beta   90.00
_cell.angle_gamma   90.00
#
_symmetry.space_group_name_H-M   'P 1'
#
loop_
_entity.id
_entity.type
_entity.pdbx_description
1 polymer ?
#
loop_
_entity_poly.entity_id
_entity_poly.type
_entity_poly.pdbx_seq_one_letter_code
_entity_poly.pdbx_strand_id
1 'polypeptide(L)'
;MILEGIILIFNTRDNDGYVFTEETKLSHPEKIPVAWNFDFDNLSLIVGTAEVRVSGGCLVATITVTNPMFEQIMSDREYARCGGCFLHCKGHESDFGDSVIDDAILWGIGVSVEDIEHGLFCLTVKEE
;
A
#
# COMPACT_ATOMS: atom_id res chain seq x y z
N MET A 1 -1.15 -17.96 -2.65
CA MET A 1 0.11 -17.15 -2.72
C MET A 1 0.00 -15.97 -1.78
N ILE A 2 1.03 -15.73 -1.03
CA ILE A 2 1.12 -14.60 -0.11
C ILE A 2 2.21 -13.66 -0.59
N LEU A 3 1.91 -12.37 -0.65
CA LEU A 3 2.87 -11.33 -1.00
C LEU A 3 3.05 -10.40 0.20
N GLU A 4 4.20 -9.78 0.30
CA GLU A 4 4.51 -8.84 1.37
C GLU A 4 5.27 -7.64 0.84
N GLY A 5 4.91 -6.47 1.30
CA GLY A 5 5.58 -5.22 0.93
C GLY A 5 5.25 -4.07 1.86
N ILE A 6 6.13 -3.09 1.84
CA ILE A 6 5.93 -1.83 2.54
C ILE A 6 4.94 -0.99 1.73
N ILE A 7 4.01 -0.31 2.38
CA ILE A 7 3.09 0.61 1.73
C ILE A 7 3.17 2.03 2.27
N LEU A 8 3.91 2.24 3.34
CA LEU A 8 4.09 3.56 3.94
C LEU A 8 5.34 3.56 4.81
N ILE A 9 6.13 4.62 4.73
CA ILE A 9 7.25 4.88 5.64
C ILE A 9 6.88 6.08 6.51
N PHE A 10 6.85 5.89 7.82
CA PHE A 10 6.53 6.95 8.76
C PHE A 10 7.67 7.95 8.88
N ASN A 11 7.31 9.19 9.22
CA ASN A 11 8.26 10.28 9.46
C ASN A 11 9.13 10.61 8.24
N THR A 12 8.65 10.27 7.05
CA THR A 12 9.33 10.52 5.78
C THR A 12 8.37 11.25 4.84
N ARG A 13 8.87 12.30 4.23
CA ARG A 13 8.10 13.07 3.25
C ARG A 13 7.90 12.25 1.98
N ASP A 14 6.65 12.13 1.53
CA ASP A 14 6.34 11.48 0.26
C ASP A 14 6.50 12.44 -0.93
N ASN A 15 6.24 11.93 -2.14
CA ASN A 15 6.39 12.72 -3.37
C ASN A 15 5.42 13.89 -3.46
N ASP A 16 4.32 13.85 -2.71
CA ASP A 16 3.31 14.90 -2.69
C ASP A 16 3.50 15.88 -1.54
N GLY A 17 4.54 15.71 -0.74
CA GLY A 17 4.86 16.58 0.38
C GLY A 17 4.14 16.23 1.68
N TYR A 18 3.51 15.06 1.76
CA TYR A 18 2.82 14.61 2.96
C TYR A 18 3.72 13.76 3.84
N VAL A 19 3.53 13.88 5.15
CA VAL A 19 4.24 13.10 6.15
C VAL A 19 3.22 12.40 7.05
N PHE A 20 3.30 11.07 7.08
CA PHE A 20 2.58 10.26 8.07
C PHE A 20 3.52 10.02 9.25
N THR A 21 3.00 10.08 10.46
CA THR A 21 3.77 9.77 11.66
C THR A 21 3.15 8.55 12.35
N GLU A 22 3.84 8.03 13.34
CA GLU A 22 3.28 6.94 14.16
C GLU A 22 2.08 7.38 14.99
N GLU A 23 1.87 8.69 15.12
CA GLU A 23 0.70 9.28 15.78
C GLU A 23 -0.49 9.47 14.85
N THR A 24 -0.30 9.32 13.55
CA THR A 24 -1.40 9.41 12.59
C THR A 24 -2.46 8.34 12.91
N LYS A 25 -3.70 8.78 13.07
CA LYS A 25 -4.81 7.84 13.25
C LYS A 25 -5.16 7.25 11.89
N LEU A 26 -4.83 5.99 11.72
CA LEU A 26 -5.05 5.29 10.48
C LEU A 26 -6.19 4.30 10.64
N SER A 27 -7.26 4.54 9.91
CA SER A 27 -8.42 3.63 9.86
C SER A 27 -8.34 2.81 8.58
N HIS A 28 -8.78 1.57 8.64
CA HIS A 28 -8.86 0.70 7.47
C HIS A 28 -9.84 -0.44 7.72
N PRO A 29 -10.42 -1.03 6.66
CA PRO A 29 -11.20 -2.25 6.82
C PRO A 29 -10.30 -3.40 7.32
N GLU A 30 -10.88 -4.39 7.94
CA GLU A 30 -10.15 -5.57 8.42
C GLU A 30 -9.41 -6.26 7.27
N LYS A 31 -10.08 -6.38 6.12
CA LYS A 31 -9.49 -6.87 4.89
C LYS A 31 -9.49 -5.75 3.86
N ILE A 32 -8.32 -5.30 3.49
CA ILE A 32 -8.15 -4.18 2.58
C ILE A 32 -8.15 -4.73 1.15
N PRO A 33 -8.98 -4.19 0.24
CA PRO A 33 -8.98 -4.67 -1.15
C PRO A 33 -7.68 -4.30 -1.86
N VAL A 34 -7.19 -5.23 -2.68
CA VAL A 34 -5.98 -5.06 -3.48
C VAL A 34 -6.36 -5.16 -4.94
N ALA A 35 -5.99 -4.14 -5.73
CA ALA A 35 -6.34 -4.07 -7.14
C ALA A 35 -5.11 -3.93 -8.02
N TRP A 36 -5.12 -4.65 -9.14
CA TRP A 36 -4.10 -4.58 -10.18
C TRP A 36 -4.24 -3.25 -10.93
N ASN A 37 -3.14 -2.56 -11.11
CA ASN A 37 -3.06 -1.24 -11.74
C ASN A 37 -3.95 -0.19 -11.04
N PHE A 38 -4.19 -0.36 -9.75
CA PHE A 38 -5.02 0.56 -8.95
C PHE A 38 -6.45 0.69 -9.47
N ASP A 39 -6.92 -0.28 -10.23
CA ASP A 39 -8.27 -0.28 -10.80
C ASP A 39 -9.23 -1.08 -9.91
N PHE A 40 -9.88 -0.39 -8.98
CA PHE A 40 -10.82 -0.99 -8.03
C PHE A 40 -12.24 -1.13 -8.60
N ASP A 41 -12.50 -0.56 -9.76
CA ASP A 41 -13.83 -0.59 -10.39
C ASP A 41 -14.04 -1.82 -11.27
N ASN A 42 -12.99 -2.56 -11.55
CA ASN A 42 -13.05 -3.75 -12.39
C ASN A 42 -12.79 -4.99 -11.53
N LEU A 43 -13.82 -5.80 -11.30
CA LEU A 43 -13.73 -6.98 -10.46
C LEU A 43 -12.70 -8.00 -10.96
N SER A 44 -12.46 -8.07 -12.27
CA SER A 44 -11.45 -8.97 -12.82
C SER A 44 -10.03 -8.57 -12.49
N LEU A 45 -9.82 -7.33 -12.03
CA LEU A 45 -8.52 -6.80 -11.63
C LEU A 45 -8.32 -6.79 -10.11
N ILE A 46 -9.27 -7.27 -9.34
CA ILE A 46 -9.08 -7.43 -7.89
C ILE A 46 -8.15 -8.62 -7.67
N VAL A 47 -7.03 -8.36 -7.01
CA VAL A 47 -5.96 -9.33 -6.77
C VAL A 47 -6.26 -10.20 -5.55
N GLY A 48 -6.82 -9.61 -4.52
CA GLY A 48 -7.10 -10.27 -3.26
C GLY A 48 -7.33 -9.25 -2.16
N THR A 49 -6.96 -9.62 -0.95
CA THR A 49 -7.10 -8.78 0.24
C THR A 49 -5.80 -8.69 1.00
N ALA A 50 -5.66 -7.64 1.81
CA ALA A 50 -4.48 -7.42 2.61
C ALA A 50 -4.81 -7.15 4.06
N GLU A 51 -3.87 -7.47 4.92
CA GLU A 51 -3.80 -7.04 6.31
C GLU A 51 -2.54 -6.22 6.48
N VAL A 52 -2.55 -5.26 7.38
CA VAL A 52 -1.40 -4.37 7.60
C VAL A 52 -0.93 -4.42 9.05
N ARG A 53 0.36 -4.16 9.23
CA ARG A 53 0.97 -4.05 10.55
C ARG A 53 2.09 -3.01 10.52
N VAL A 54 2.36 -2.42 11.66
CA VAL A 54 3.52 -1.52 11.83
C VAL A 54 4.74 -2.36 12.16
N SER A 55 5.82 -2.14 11.44
CA SER A 55 7.10 -2.84 11.65
C SER A 55 8.26 -1.95 11.22
N GLY A 56 9.20 -1.71 12.12
CA GLY A 56 10.45 -0.99 11.80
C GLY A 56 10.26 0.42 11.24
N GLY A 57 9.27 1.17 11.72
CA GLY A 57 8.97 2.51 11.22
C GLY A 57 8.22 2.53 9.89
N CYS A 58 7.68 1.40 9.50
CA CYS A 58 6.93 1.25 8.25
C CYS A 58 5.58 0.60 8.49
N LEU A 59 4.64 0.83 7.59
CA LEU A 59 3.41 0.07 7.50
C LEU A 59 3.62 -1.01 6.44
N VAL A 60 3.50 -2.27 6.86
CA VAL A 60 3.75 -3.44 6.01
C VAL A 60 2.43 -4.13 5.72
N ALA A 61 2.21 -4.45 4.46
CA ALA A 61 1.03 -5.18 4.01
C ALA A 61 1.38 -6.63 3.71
N THR A 62 0.51 -7.54 4.15
CA THR A 62 0.53 -8.94 3.78
C THR A 62 -0.69 -9.20 2.91
N ILE A 63 -0.47 -9.57 1.67
CA ILE A 63 -1.53 -9.72 0.67
C ILE A 63 -1.78 -11.19 0.42
N THR A 64 -3.05 -11.61 0.58
CA THR A 64 -3.50 -12.94 0.18
C THR A 64 -4.06 -12.84 -1.24
N VAL A 65 -3.38 -13.45 -2.19
CA VAL A 65 -3.77 -13.43 -3.60
C VAL A 65 -4.86 -14.47 -3.84
N THR A 66 -5.98 -14.02 -4.38
CA THR A 66 -7.10 -14.89 -4.73
C THR A 66 -7.38 -14.92 -6.23
N ASN A 67 -6.76 -14.02 -6.99
CA ASN A 67 -6.91 -13.94 -8.45
C ASN A 67 -5.93 -14.89 -9.13
N PRO A 68 -6.41 -15.96 -9.81
CA PRO A 68 -5.52 -16.94 -10.42
C PRO A 68 -4.63 -16.38 -11.53
N MET A 69 -5.12 -15.38 -12.26
CA MET A 69 -4.34 -14.75 -13.32
C MET A 69 -3.15 -13.98 -12.75
N PHE A 70 -3.38 -13.23 -11.68
CA PHE A 70 -2.32 -12.48 -11.01
C PHE A 70 -1.32 -13.43 -10.36
N GLU A 71 -1.79 -14.50 -9.74
CA GLU A 71 -0.94 -15.53 -9.15
C GLU A 71 -0.01 -16.16 -10.21
N GLN A 72 -0.56 -16.45 -11.39
CA GLN A 72 0.22 -17.01 -12.50
C GLN A 72 1.31 -16.04 -12.94
N ILE A 73 0.97 -14.77 -13.08
CA ILE A 73 1.96 -13.73 -13.46
C ILE A 73 3.05 -13.62 -12.41
N MET A 74 2.70 -13.61 -11.14
CA MET A 74 3.67 -13.50 -10.05
C MET A 74 4.54 -14.75 -9.89
N SER A 75 4.09 -15.91 -10.36
CA SER A 75 4.89 -17.14 -10.31
C SER A 75 6.18 -17.05 -11.12
N ASP A 76 6.19 -16.21 -12.16
CA ASP A 76 7.35 -16.02 -13.03
C ASP A 76 8.12 -14.73 -12.73
N ARG A 77 7.79 -14.06 -11.62
CA ARG A 77 8.40 -12.78 -11.27
C ARG A 77 8.95 -12.82 -9.85
N GLU A 78 10.02 -12.07 -9.62
CA GLU A 78 10.62 -11.94 -8.30
C GLU A 78 9.93 -10.87 -7.46
N TYR A 79 9.39 -9.84 -8.11
CA TYR A 79 8.75 -8.71 -7.42
C TYR A 79 7.71 -8.02 -8.29
N ALA A 80 6.86 -7.24 -7.62
CA ALA A 80 5.97 -6.28 -8.24
C ALA A 80 6.12 -4.96 -7.47
N ARG A 81 5.35 -3.95 -7.83
CA ARG A 81 5.29 -2.68 -7.12
C ARG A 81 3.95 -2.57 -6.40
N CYS A 82 3.94 -1.88 -5.26
CA CYS A 82 2.71 -1.64 -4.52
C CYS A 82 2.70 -0.27 -3.87
N GLY A 83 1.51 0.21 -3.57
CA GLY A 83 1.30 1.46 -2.86
C GLY A 83 -0.06 1.48 -2.19
N GLY A 84 -0.14 2.17 -1.06
CA GLY A 84 -1.39 2.35 -0.34
C GLY A 84 -2.22 3.48 -0.95
N CYS A 85 -3.54 3.28 -0.95
CA CYS A 85 -4.51 4.28 -1.36
C CYS A 85 -5.14 4.89 -0.10
N PHE A 86 -4.76 6.14 0.19
CA PHE A 86 -5.18 6.83 1.41
C PHE A 86 -6.14 7.97 1.09
N LEU A 87 -7.14 8.14 1.95
CA LEU A 87 -7.94 9.36 2.00
C LEU A 87 -7.44 10.17 3.20
N HIS A 88 -6.91 11.35 2.95
CA HIS A 88 -6.43 12.26 3.99
C HIS A 88 -7.62 13.01 4.58
N CYS A 89 -7.97 12.69 5.83
CA CYS A 89 -9.14 13.26 6.48
C CYS A 89 -8.81 14.54 7.23
N LYS A 90 -7.62 14.60 7.83
CA LYS A 90 -7.21 15.73 8.66
C LYS A 90 -5.68 15.81 8.71
N GLY A 91 -5.18 17.03 8.71
CA GLY A 91 -3.75 17.27 8.78
C GLY A 91 -3.43 18.69 9.24
N HIS A 92 -2.16 18.96 9.43
CA HIS A 92 -1.66 20.28 9.78
C HIS A 92 -0.29 20.51 9.15
N GLU A 93 0.09 21.77 9.04
CA GLU A 93 1.42 22.14 8.58
C GLU A 93 2.41 22.13 9.75
N SER A 94 3.56 21.50 9.56
CA SER A 94 4.63 21.51 10.55
C SER A 94 5.39 22.84 10.50
N ASP A 95 6.23 23.09 11.52
CA ASP A 95 7.08 24.29 11.58
C ASP A 95 8.08 24.36 10.43
N PHE A 96 8.33 23.21 9.76
CA PHE A 96 9.24 23.12 8.61
C PHE A 96 8.52 23.13 7.27
N GLY A 97 7.20 23.40 7.25
CA GLY A 97 6.41 23.48 6.02
C GLY A 97 5.92 22.15 5.47
N ASP A 98 6.09 21.04 6.21
CA ASP A 98 5.57 19.74 5.80
C ASP A 98 4.09 19.62 6.12
N SER A 99 3.34 18.94 5.26
CA SER A 99 1.95 18.60 5.50
C SER A 99 1.88 17.29 6.27
N VAL A 100 1.67 17.38 7.58
CA VAL A 100 1.57 16.22 8.46
C VAL A 100 0.14 15.71 8.48
N ILE A 101 -0.03 14.42 8.26
CA ILE A 101 -1.36 13.78 8.25
C ILE A 101 -1.71 13.31 9.66
N ASP A 102 -2.82 13.83 10.20
CA ASP A 102 -3.31 13.46 11.54
C ASP A 102 -4.29 12.30 11.50
N ASP A 103 -5.20 12.29 10.52
CA ASP A 103 -6.20 11.24 10.33
C ASP A 103 -6.25 10.86 8.85
N ALA A 104 -6.25 9.57 8.58
CA ALA A 104 -6.38 9.05 7.22
C ALA A 104 -7.12 7.72 7.20
N ILE A 105 -7.66 7.38 6.05
CA ILE A 105 -8.27 6.09 5.79
C ILE A 105 -7.47 5.39 4.70
N LEU A 106 -6.94 4.21 5.02
CA LEU A 106 -6.36 3.31 4.03
C LEU A 106 -7.49 2.45 3.48
N TRP A 107 -7.95 2.75 2.27
CA TRP A 107 -9.12 2.10 1.70
C TRP A 107 -8.79 1.04 0.65
N GLY A 108 -7.57 1.01 0.17
CA GLY A 108 -7.15 0.06 -0.84
C GLY A 108 -5.64 0.01 -0.97
N ILE A 109 -5.16 -1.02 -1.66
CA ILE A 109 -3.75 -1.16 -2.03
C ILE A 109 -3.70 -1.44 -3.52
N GLY A 110 -2.90 -0.67 -4.24
CA GLY A 110 -2.68 -0.89 -5.66
C GLY A 110 -1.41 -1.69 -5.88
N VAL A 111 -1.41 -2.55 -6.89
CA VAL A 111 -0.22 -3.30 -7.31
C VAL A 111 0.01 -3.12 -8.80
N SER A 112 1.27 -3.17 -9.20
CA SER A 112 1.65 -3.07 -10.60
C SER A 112 2.82 -3.99 -10.88
N VAL A 113 2.80 -4.63 -12.03
CA VAL A 113 3.93 -5.45 -12.52
C VAL A 113 4.85 -4.64 -13.42
N GLU A 114 4.48 -3.42 -13.73
CA GLU A 114 5.29 -2.50 -14.53
C GLU A 114 6.17 -1.65 -13.62
N ASP A 115 7.36 -1.33 -14.08
CA ASP A 115 8.40 -0.66 -13.31
C ASP A 115 8.43 0.84 -13.62
N ILE A 116 7.27 1.49 -13.52
CA ILE A 116 7.06 2.83 -14.08
C ILE A 116 6.81 3.95 -13.07
N GLU A 117 6.57 3.65 -11.81
CA GLU A 117 6.01 4.66 -10.92
C GLU A 117 6.94 5.12 -9.80
N HIS A 118 6.98 6.43 -9.59
CA HIS A 118 7.61 7.03 -8.43
C HIS A 118 6.70 6.84 -7.20
N GLY A 119 7.31 6.58 -6.06
CA GLY A 119 6.59 6.46 -4.80
C GLY A 119 5.97 5.10 -4.53
N LEU A 120 6.14 4.14 -5.43
CA LEU A 120 5.74 2.76 -5.18
C LEU A 120 6.86 1.97 -4.52
N PHE A 121 6.46 0.97 -3.76
CA PHE A 121 7.36 0.11 -3.01
C PHE A 121 7.43 -1.29 -3.62
N CYS A 122 8.47 -2.02 -3.23
CA CYS A 122 8.66 -3.39 -3.69
C CYS A 122 7.72 -4.36 -2.96
N LEU A 123 7.08 -5.22 -3.75
CA LEU A 123 6.19 -6.27 -3.27
C LEU A 123 6.78 -7.62 -3.68
N THR A 124 7.04 -8.48 -2.73
CA THR A 124 7.69 -9.77 -2.99
C THR A 124 6.84 -10.95 -2.53
N VAL A 125 7.09 -12.11 -3.14
CA VAL A 125 6.45 -13.36 -2.73
C VAL A 125 7.03 -13.79 -1.38
N LYS A 126 6.14 -14.01 -0.42
CA LYS A 126 6.52 -14.52 0.89
C LYS A 126 6.35 -16.04 0.89
N GLU A 127 7.37 -16.75 1.34
CA GLU A 127 7.27 -18.19 1.52
C GLU A 127 6.32 -18.51 2.68
N GLU A 128 5.42 -19.43 2.44
CA GLU A 128 4.45 -19.87 3.44
C GLU A 128 5.05 -20.92 4.39
#